data_720698f60cae651500b0cd8bacb9752c
#
_entry.id   720698f60cae651500b0cd8bacb9752c
#
_cell.length_a   1.000
_cell.length_b   1.000
_cell.length_c   1.000
_cell.angle_alpha   90.00
_cell.angle_beta   90.00
_cell.angle_gamma   90.00
#
_symmetry.space_group_name_H-M   'P 1'
#
loop_
_entity.id
_entity.type
_entity.pdbx_description
1 polymer ?
#
loop_
_entity_poly.entity_id
_entity_poly.type
_entity_poly.pdbx_seq_one_letter_code
_entity_poly.pdbx_strand_id
1 'polypeptide(L)'
;MRRFTLAGIALIATLAGCAAHDHAEARAPQFPNEEQKLLACLDLQDHIVDLYAREYVEHEGISLTSTEKVAFRDGWAEELAKRGTFDRFEQSCFYSLTPNKYECGMQSSTTGGLVACMKLSMR
;
A
#
# COMPACT_ATOMS: atom_id res chain seq x y z
N MET A 1 5.70 46.33 -52.17
CA MET A 1 5.36 46.42 -51.16
C MET A 1 5.27 45.34 -50.42
N ARG A 2 5.55 45.13 -49.53
CA ARG A 2 5.72 44.54 -48.59
C ARG A 2 5.11 43.69 -47.89
N ARG A 3 5.30 42.83 -47.33
CA ARG A 3 4.85 42.04 -46.64
C ARG A 3 5.59 41.16 -46.04
N PHE A 4 5.72 40.71 -45.17
CA PHE A 4 5.93 40.28 -44.28
C PHE A 4 5.60 39.35 -43.61
N THR A 5 5.98 38.57 -43.19
CA THR A 5 6.17 37.43 -42.78
C THR A 5 6.56 37.42 -41.38
N LEU A 6 5.69 37.17 -40.58
CA LEU A 6 5.89 36.99 -39.26
C LEU A 6 5.26 35.72 -38.83
N ALA A 7 5.76 34.61 -39.23
CA ALA A 7 5.17 33.34 -38.95
C ALA A 7 6.16 32.31 -38.50
N GLY A 8 7.05 32.63 -37.62
CA GLY A 8 8.09 31.68 -37.27
C GLY A 8 8.43 31.54 -35.80
N ILE A 9 7.68 32.13 -34.90
CA ILE A 9 8.15 32.22 -33.51
C ILE A 9 7.29 31.45 -32.50
N ALA A 10 6.16 30.94 -32.94
CA ALA A 10 5.23 30.31 -31.98
C ALA A 10 5.46 28.84 -31.70
N LEU A 11 6.40 28.20 -32.40
CA LEU A 11 6.51 26.74 -32.29
C LEU A 11 7.54 26.20 -31.31
N ILE A 12 8.34 27.04 -30.70
CA ILE A 12 9.46 26.57 -29.89
C ILE A 12 9.07 26.41 -28.39
N ALA A 13 8.02 27.08 -27.98
CA ALA A 13 7.64 27.08 -26.57
C ALA A 13 6.91 25.81 -26.10
N THR A 14 6.38 25.04 -27.06
CA THR A 14 5.58 23.86 -26.69
C THR A 14 6.38 22.60 -26.41
N LEU A 15 7.60 22.52 -26.91
CA LEU A 15 8.42 21.32 -26.73
C LEU A 15 9.10 21.24 -25.37
N ALA A 16 9.35 22.36 -24.72
CA ALA A 16 9.96 22.37 -23.39
C ALA A 16 9.01 21.94 -22.28
N GLY A 17 7.70 22.13 -22.45
CA GLY A 17 6.71 21.74 -21.47
C GLY A 17 6.49 20.22 -21.41
N CYS A 18 6.61 19.52 -22.51
CA CYS A 18 6.40 18.07 -22.55
C CYS A 18 7.54 17.30 -21.90
N ALA A 19 8.78 17.75 -22.03
CA ALA A 19 9.93 17.07 -21.45
C ALA A 19 9.95 17.16 -19.92
N ALA A 20 9.50 18.27 -19.34
CA ALA A 20 9.40 18.44 -17.88
C ALA A 20 8.26 17.59 -17.29
N HIS A 21 7.23 17.32 -18.07
CA HIS A 21 6.09 16.52 -17.60
C HIS A 21 6.43 15.03 -17.51
N ASP A 22 7.17 14.51 -18.45
CA ASP A 22 7.60 13.12 -18.47
C ASP A 22 8.50 12.76 -17.28
N HIS A 23 9.34 13.69 -16.83
CA HIS A 23 10.19 13.46 -15.67
C HIS A 23 9.42 13.44 -14.35
N ALA A 24 8.31 14.17 -14.24
CA ALA A 24 7.50 14.19 -13.01
C ALA A 24 6.67 12.91 -12.84
N GLU A 25 6.27 12.26 -13.93
CA GLU A 25 5.47 11.04 -13.92
C GLU A 25 6.30 9.79 -13.66
N ALA A 26 7.62 9.85 -13.82
CA ALA A 26 8.50 8.70 -13.67
C ALA A 26 8.76 8.29 -12.21
N ARG A 27 8.32 9.07 -11.23
CA ARG A 27 8.54 8.77 -9.81
C ARG A 27 7.28 8.19 -9.19
N ALA A 28 7.38 6.96 -8.68
CA ALA A 28 6.33 6.37 -7.89
C ALA A 28 6.04 7.21 -6.63
N PRO A 29 4.77 7.34 -6.21
CA PRO A 29 4.42 8.04 -4.97
C PRO A 29 5.13 7.39 -3.78
N GLN A 30 5.58 8.23 -2.85
CA GLN A 30 6.22 7.81 -1.62
C GLN A 30 5.46 8.37 -0.42
N PHE A 31 5.63 7.76 0.75
CA PHE A 31 5.10 8.34 1.98
C PHE A 31 5.79 9.68 2.28
N PRO A 32 5.04 10.66 2.81
CA PRO A 32 5.63 11.97 3.11
C PRO A 32 6.78 11.93 4.12
N ASN A 33 6.73 10.98 5.07
CA ASN A 33 7.75 10.81 6.10
C ASN A 33 7.73 9.38 6.67
N GLU A 34 8.74 9.06 7.46
CA GLU A 34 8.89 7.74 8.07
C GLU A 34 7.80 7.42 9.08
N GLU A 35 7.31 8.42 9.82
CA GLU A 35 6.24 8.23 10.78
C GLU A 35 4.95 7.75 10.10
N GLN A 36 4.56 8.39 9.01
CA GLN A 36 3.38 7.97 8.26
C GLN A 36 3.55 6.59 7.64
N LYS A 37 4.75 6.26 7.20
CA LYS A 37 5.05 4.91 6.70
C LYS A 37 4.93 3.87 7.80
N LEU A 38 5.43 4.16 9.00
CA LEU A 38 5.31 3.25 10.15
C LEU A 38 3.85 3.05 10.54
N LEU A 39 3.06 4.11 10.62
CA LEU A 39 1.63 4.03 10.91
C LEU A 39 0.89 3.18 9.87
N ALA A 40 1.22 3.32 8.60
CA ALA A 40 0.67 2.50 7.53
C ALA A 40 1.02 1.01 7.72
N CYS A 41 2.23 0.71 8.15
CA CYS A 41 2.63 -0.67 8.46
C CYS A 41 1.85 -1.25 9.65
N LEU A 42 1.59 -0.45 10.67
CA LEU A 42 0.79 -0.88 11.83
C LEU A 42 -0.67 -1.14 11.42
N ASP A 43 -1.24 -0.28 10.58
CA ASP A 43 -2.59 -0.49 10.05
C ASP A 43 -2.69 -1.77 9.23
N LEU A 44 -1.71 -2.04 8.38
CA LEU A 44 -1.65 -3.29 7.61
C LEU A 44 -1.51 -4.51 8.52
N GLN A 45 -0.70 -4.40 9.57
CA GLN A 45 -0.52 -5.47 10.55
C GLN A 45 -1.86 -5.83 11.21
N ASP A 46 -2.60 -4.82 11.67
CA ASP A 46 -3.92 -5.01 12.23
C ASP A 46 -4.88 -5.65 11.24
N HIS A 47 -4.86 -5.18 10.01
CA HIS A 47 -5.71 -5.73 8.95
C HIS A 47 -5.38 -7.20 8.65
N ILE A 48 -4.11 -7.56 8.64
CA ILE A 48 -3.68 -8.96 8.46
C ILE A 48 -4.23 -9.84 9.59
N VAL A 49 -4.16 -9.39 10.83
CA VAL A 49 -4.69 -10.14 11.99
C VAL A 49 -6.20 -10.36 11.83
N ASP A 50 -6.93 -9.32 11.43
CA ASP A 50 -8.37 -9.42 11.19
C ASP A 50 -8.70 -10.44 10.10
N LEU A 51 -7.95 -10.40 9.00
CA LEU A 51 -8.14 -11.34 7.89
C LEU A 51 -7.86 -12.79 8.30
N TYR A 52 -6.75 -13.02 8.98
CA TYR A 52 -6.39 -14.36 9.46
C TYR A 52 -7.43 -14.91 10.44
N ALA A 53 -7.85 -14.11 11.39
CA ALA A 53 -8.84 -14.53 12.37
C ALA A 53 -10.16 -14.91 11.70
N ARG A 54 -10.62 -14.08 10.77
CA ARG A 54 -11.85 -14.32 10.02
C ARG A 54 -11.75 -15.57 9.13
N GLU A 55 -10.68 -15.71 8.39
CA GLU A 55 -10.47 -16.86 7.50
C GLU A 55 -10.38 -18.17 8.31
N TYR A 56 -9.73 -18.14 9.45
CA TYR A 56 -9.66 -19.31 10.32
C TYR A 56 -11.06 -19.74 10.80
N VAL A 57 -11.84 -18.79 11.29
CA VAL A 57 -13.20 -19.05 11.77
C VAL A 57 -14.09 -19.61 10.65
N GLU A 58 -13.99 -19.01 9.45
CA GLU A 58 -14.74 -19.48 8.27
C GLU A 58 -14.31 -20.88 7.84
N HIS A 59 -13.02 -21.13 7.80
CA HIS A 59 -12.47 -22.43 7.39
C HIS A 59 -12.84 -23.54 8.35
N GLU A 60 -12.81 -23.27 9.66
CA GLU A 60 -13.17 -24.26 10.68
C GLU A 60 -14.67 -24.37 10.91
N GLY A 61 -15.47 -23.55 10.26
CA GLY A 61 -16.93 -23.57 10.42
C GLY A 61 -17.39 -23.17 11.81
N ILE A 62 -16.61 -22.36 12.54
CA ILE A 62 -16.93 -21.94 13.89
C ILE A 62 -17.91 -20.78 13.85
N SER A 63 -18.97 -20.88 14.66
CA SER A 63 -19.93 -19.79 14.80
C SER A 63 -19.62 -19.01 16.08
N LEU A 64 -19.24 -17.74 15.94
CA LEU A 64 -18.89 -16.86 17.06
C LEU A 64 -19.83 -15.65 17.11
N THR A 65 -20.16 -15.22 18.32
CA THR A 65 -20.82 -13.93 18.55
C THR A 65 -19.84 -12.79 18.25
N SER A 66 -20.34 -11.56 18.18
CA SER A 66 -19.48 -10.38 17.95
C SER A 66 -18.41 -10.23 19.03
N THR A 67 -18.75 -10.47 20.30
CA THR A 67 -17.80 -10.39 21.41
C THR A 67 -16.75 -11.49 21.33
N GLU A 68 -17.16 -12.71 20.99
CA GLU A 68 -16.25 -13.84 20.83
C GLU A 68 -15.29 -13.64 19.65
N LYS A 69 -15.74 -13.01 18.56
CA LYS A 69 -14.87 -12.66 17.42
C LYS A 69 -13.75 -11.71 17.83
N VAL A 70 -14.08 -10.71 18.64
CA VAL A 70 -13.08 -9.75 19.13
C VAL A 70 -12.06 -10.48 20.03
N ALA A 71 -12.53 -11.29 20.96
CA ALA A 71 -11.66 -12.05 21.85
C ALA A 71 -10.77 -13.04 21.09
N PHE A 72 -11.30 -13.68 20.06
CA PHE A 72 -10.56 -14.60 19.22
C PHE A 72 -9.45 -13.86 18.42
N ARG A 73 -9.80 -12.73 17.83
CA ARG A 73 -8.83 -11.89 17.12
C ARG A 73 -7.70 -11.42 18.04
N ASP A 74 -8.04 -10.95 19.24
CA ASP A 74 -7.06 -10.47 20.22
C ASP A 74 -6.14 -11.62 20.69
N GLY A 75 -6.68 -12.82 20.86
CA GLY A 75 -5.89 -14.01 21.15
C GLY A 75 -4.90 -14.35 20.04
N TRP A 76 -5.31 -14.24 18.80
CA TRP A 76 -4.42 -14.41 17.65
C TRP A 76 -3.30 -13.37 17.62
N ALA A 77 -3.65 -12.10 17.86
CA ALA A 77 -2.68 -11.02 17.89
C ALA A 77 -1.62 -11.27 18.96
N GLU A 78 -2.04 -11.70 20.16
CA GLU A 78 -1.14 -12.02 21.25
C GLU A 78 -0.20 -13.18 20.90
N GLU A 79 -0.72 -14.22 20.28
CA GLU A 79 0.07 -15.39 19.88
C GLU A 79 1.10 -15.03 18.81
N LEU A 80 0.71 -14.22 17.82
CA LEU A 80 1.62 -13.74 16.77
C LEU A 80 2.71 -12.83 17.35
N ALA A 81 2.36 -12.00 18.33
CA ALA A 81 3.34 -11.16 19.02
C ALA A 81 4.38 -12.00 19.76
N LYS A 82 3.95 -13.03 20.49
CA LYS A 82 4.84 -13.96 21.20
C LYS A 82 5.82 -14.67 20.26
N ARG A 83 5.42 -14.95 19.03
CA ARG A 83 6.25 -15.60 18.02
C ARG A 83 7.22 -14.64 17.31
N GLY A 84 7.19 -13.37 17.62
CA GLY A 84 7.99 -12.35 16.96
C GLY A 84 7.55 -12.07 15.52
N THR A 85 6.34 -12.46 15.13
CA THR A 85 5.82 -12.27 13.77
C THR A 85 5.68 -10.81 13.42
N PHE A 86 5.25 -9.99 14.38
CA PHE A 86 5.06 -8.56 14.17
C PHE A 86 6.37 -7.82 13.97
N ASP A 87 7.41 -8.16 14.72
CA ASP A 87 8.72 -7.53 14.56
C ASP A 87 9.27 -7.77 13.15
N ARG A 88 9.16 -9.01 12.65
CA ARG A 88 9.59 -9.35 11.30
C ARG A 88 8.74 -8.65 10.24
N PHE A 89 7.44 -8.57 10.46
CA PHE A 89 6.54 -7.86 9.55
C PHE A 89 6.86 -6.37 9.50
N GLU A 90 7.03 -5.72 10.66
CA GLU A 90 7.36 -4.30 10.72
C GLU A 90 8.64 -3.98 9.98
N GLN A 91 9.71 -4.74 10.19
CA GLN A 91 10.98 -4.53 9.50
C GLN A 91 10.81 -4.66 8.00
N SER A 92 10.18 -5.73 7.52
CA SER A 92 9.96 -5.96 6.11
C SER A 92 9.07 -4.87 5.49
N CYS A 93 7.99 -4.51 6.17
CA CYS A 93 7.03 -3.51 5.73
C CYS A 93 7.69 -2.13 5.63
N PHE A 94 8.44 -1.73 6.65
CA PHE A 94 9.08 -0.41 6.70
C PHE A 94 10.02 -0.18 5.51
N TYR A 95 10.74 -1.21 5.11
CA TYR A 95 11.66 -1.09 3.97
C TYR A 95 10.97 -1.16 2.60
N SER A 96 9.86 -1.87 2.50
CA SER A 96 9.27 -2.19 1.20
C SER A 96 7.93 -1.53 0.91
N LEU A 97 7.25 -0.97 1.90
CA LEU A 97 5.91 -0.43 1.72
C LEU A 97 5.90 0.85 0.88
N THR A 98 4.97 0.91 -0.07
CA THR A 98 4.64 2.12 -0.83
C THR A 98 3.17 2.47 -0.59
N PRO A 99 2.74 3.73 -0.85
CA PRO A 99 1.33 4.08 -0.74
C PRO A 99 0.40 3.20 -1.58
N ASN A 100 0.82 2.81 -2.77
CA ASN A 100 0.02 1.93 -3.63
C ASN A 100 -0.14 0.53 -3.05
N LYS A 101 0.92 -0.03 -2.46
CA LYS A 101 0.85 -1.31 -1.76
C LYS A 101 -0.06 -1.24 -0.54
N TYR A 102 0.05 -0.17 0.24
CA TYR A 102 -0.78 0.05 1.41
C TYR A 102 -2.26 0.07 1.02
N GLU A 103 -2.61 0.87 0.03
CA GLU A 103 -3.99 0.97 -0.44
C GLU A 103 -4.50 -0.39 -0.96
N CYS A 104 -3.73 -1.07 -1.78
CA CYS A 104 -4.05 -2.40 -2.28
C CYS A 104 -4.28 -3.40 -1.12
N GLY A 105 -3.37 -3.41 -0.14
CA GLY A 105 -3.44 -4.31 1.02
C GLY A 105 -4.65 -4.02 1.89
N MET A 106 -4.94 -2.76 2.19
CA MET A 106 -6.09 -2.37 3.01
C MET A 106 -7.43 -2.68 2.35
N GLN A 107 -7.48 -2.69 1.03
CA GLN A 107 -8.68 -3.06 0.27
C GLN A 107 -8.85 -4.57 0.11
N SER A 108 -7.83 -5.36 0.43
CA SER A 108 -7.89 -6.81 0.29
C SER A 108 -8.84 -7.43 1.32
N SER A 109 -9.64 -8.39 0.87
CA SER A 109 -10.60 -9.12 1.71
C SER A 109 -10.08 -10.49 2.15
N THR A 110 -8.89 -10.89 1.69
CA THR A 110 -8.25 -12.16 2.02
C THR A 110 -6.77 -11.95 2.32
N THR A 111 -6.19 -12.84 3.12
CA THR A 111 -4.74 -12.83 3.38
C THR A 111 -3.93 -13.06 2.11
N GLY A 112 -4.40 -13.94 1.23
CA GLY A 112 -3.76 -14.18 -0.06
C GLY A 112 -3.74 -12.95 -0.95
N GLY A 113 -4.84 -12.20 -1.00
CA GLY A 113 -4.94 -10.94 -1.74
C GLY A 113 -3.98 -9.88 -1.20
N LEU A 114 -3.90 -9.75 0.12
CA LEU A 114 -2.99 -8.81 0.76
C LEU A 114 -1.52 -9.16 0.45
N VAL A 115 -1.15 -10.41 0.57
CA VAL A 115 0.21 -10.88 0.25
C VAL A 115 0.53 -10.62 -1.22
N ALA A 116 -0.42 -10.81 -2.12
CA ALA A 116 -0.24 -10.51 -3.55
C ALA A 116 0.04 -9.01 -3.77
N CYS A 117 -0.64 -8.12 -3.05
CA CYS A 117 -0.39 -6.67 -3.10
C CYS A 117 1.05 -6.33 -2.69
N MET A 118 1.57 -7.00 -1.66
CA MET A 118 2.93 -6.76 -1.17
C MET A 118 4.01 -7.27 -2.12
N LYS A 119 3.73 -8.30 -2.91
CA LYS A 119 4.66 -8.87 -3.90
C LYS A 119 4.71 -8.10 -5.22
N LEU A 120 3.62 -7.43 -5.60
CA LEU A 120 3.50 -6.77 -6.90
C LEU A 120 4.54 -5.69 -7.17
N SER A 121 5.23 -5.20 -6.18
CA SER A 121 6.22 -4.14 -6.35
C SER A 121 7.65 -4.60 -6.37
N MET A 122 7.89 -5.91 -6.41
CA MET A 122 9.22 -6.47 -6.58
C MET A 122 9.57 -6.71 -8.05
N ARG A 123 8.76 -6.16 -8.96
CA ARG A 123 8.99 -6.26 -10.40
C ARG A 123 9.43 -4.93 -10.99
#